data_1542fbe8530373d58302e16225ddcc86
#
_entry.id   1542fbe8530373d58302e16225ddcc86
#
_cell.length_a   1.000
_cell.length_b   1.000
_cell.length_c   1.000
_cell.angle_alpha   90.00
_cell.angle_beta   90.00
_cell.angle_gamma   90.00
#
_symmetry.space_group_name_H-M   'P 1'
#
loop_
_entity.id
_entity.type
_entity.pdbx_description
1 polymer ?
#
loop_
_entity_poly.entity_id
_entity_poly.type
_entity_poly.pdbx_seq_one_letter_code
_entity_poly.pdbx_strand_id
1 'polypeptide(L)'
;ALLFTSAFVANEAALSTLVQLLPGSIVFSDEKNHASMIAGIRNGRGPKQIFLHNNVADLEAKLQSVPLETPKIIAFESVYSMDGHVSPIAKICDLAKKYNALTYLDEVHAVGLYGPRGGGISERDGVMDRVDVINGTLAKGYGVMGGYIAASRTL
;
A
#
# COMPACT_ATOMS: atom_id res chain seq x y z
N ALA A 1 6.11 -13.78 4.70
CA ALA A 1 6.21 -13.19 3.37
C ALA A 1 5.86 -14.21 2.30
N LEU A 2 5.32 -13.75 1.16
CA LEU A 2 5.03 -14.55 -0.02
C LEU A 2 5.85 -14.03 -1.20
N LEU A 3 6.46 -14.93 -1.97
CA LEU A 3 7.23 -14.59 -3.18
C LEU A 3 6.38 -14.71 -4.44
N PHE A 4 6.64 -13.81 -5.39
CA PHE A 4 5.99 -13.72 -6.70
C PHE A 4 7.04 -13.56 -7.80
N THR A 5 6.66 -13.80 -9.04
CA THR A 5 7.52 -13.59 -10.21
C THR A 5 7.91 -12.14 -10.44
N SER A 6 7.09 -11.20 -9.96
CA SER A 6 7.37 -9.75 -9.97
C SER A 6 6.53 -9.03 -8.93
N ALA A 7 6.93 -7.79 -8.58
CA ALA A 7 6.12 -6.92 -7.73
C ALA A 7 4.80 -6.49 -8.41
N PHE A 8 4.77 -6.47 -9.75
CA PHE A 8 3.53 -6.23 -10.49
C PHE A 8 2.49 -7.31 -10.16
N VAL A 9 2.87 -8.58 -10.31
CA VAL A 9 2.00 -9.73 -9.99
C VAL A 9 1.67 -9.76 -8.51
N ALA A 10 2.61 -9.41 -7.63
CA ALA A 10 2.39 -9.33 -6.19
C ALA A 10 1.31 -8.30 -5.82
N ASN A 11 1.39 -7.07 -6.39
CA ASN A 11 0.36 -6.04 -6.21
C ASN A 11 -1.01 -6.49 -6.70
N GLU A 12 -1.06 -7.03 -7.93
CA GLU A 12 -2.31 -7.47 -8.55
C GLU A 12 -2.98 -8.59 -7.74
N ALA A 13 -2.21 -9.61 -7.37
CA ALA A 13 -2.71 -10.73 -6.60
C ALA A 13 -3.14 -10.31 -5.18
N ALA A 14 -2.29 -9.58 -4.46
CA ALA A 14 -2.57 -9.21 -3.07
C ALA A 14 -3.77 -8.27 -2.95
N LEU A 15 -3.82 -7.18 -3.72
CA LEU A 15 -4.92 -6.23 -3.64
C LEU A 15 -6.25 -6.85 -4.06
N SER A 16 -6.26 -7.65 -5.15
CA SER A 16 -7.50 -8.33 -5.57
C SER A 16 -7.98 -9.33 -4.52
N THR A 17 -7.06 -10.09 -3.90
CA THR A 17 -7.38 -11.07 -2.86
C THR A 17 -7.91 -10.39 -1.61
N LEU A 18 -7.24 -9.32 -1.12
CA LEU A 18 -7.69 -8.58 0.07
C LEU A 18 -9.11 -8.03 -0.10
N VAL A 19 -9.41 -7.45 -1.27
CA VAL A 19 -10.76 -6.95 -1.55
C VAL A 19 -11.81 -8.08 -1.55
N GLN A 20 -11.46 -9.25 -2.07
CA GLN A 20 -12.36 -10.40 -2.10
C GLN A 20 -12.55 -11.05 -0.72
N LEU A 21 -11.50 -11.09 0.10
CA LEU A 21 -11.56 -11.66 1.45
C LEU A 21 -12.24 -10.76 2.48
N LEU A 22 -12.36 -9.45 2.17
CA LEU A 22 -13.02 -8.46 3.03
C LEU A 22 -14.32 -7.98 2.36
N PRO A 23 -15.42 -8.75 2.40
CA PRO A 23 -16.66 -8.37 1.74
C PRO A 23 -17.17 -7.00 2.18
N GLY A 24 -17.55 -6.16 1.22
CA GLY A 24 -17.99 -4.79 1.47
C GLY A 24 -16.85 -3.80 1.74
N SER A 25 -15.60 -4.22 1.63
CA SER A 25 -14.46 -3.32 1.81
C SER A 25 -14.41 -2.22 0.74
N ILE A 26 -13.91 -1.04 1.14
CA ILE A 26 -13.67 0.10 0.25
C ILE A 26 -12.16 0.34 0.20
N VAL A 27 -11.62 0.46 -1.03
CA VAL A 27 -10.22 0.81 -1.23
C VAL A 27 -10.07 2.31 -1.44
N PHE A 28 -9.26 2.96 -0.61
CA PHE A 28 -8.83 4.34 -0.76
C PHE A 28 -7.46 4.33 -1.45
N SER A 29 -7.41 4.78 -2.69
CA SER A 29 -6.20 4.71 -3.54
C SER A 29 -5.67 6.11 -3.80
N ASP A 30 -4.36 6.33 -3.61
CA ASP A 30 -3.71 7.55 -4.10
C ASP A 30 -3.86 7.65 -5.63
N GLU A 31 -4.12 8.85 -6.14
CA GLU A 31 -4.36 9.08 -7.58
C GLU A 31 -3.16 8.74 -8.47
N LYS A 32 -1.94 8.70 -7.90
CA LYS A 32 -0.70 8.39 -8.62
C LYS A 32 -0.20 6.97 -8.42
N ASN A 33 -0.98 6.12 -7.79
CA ASN A 33 -0.59 4.72 -7.60
C ASN A 33 -0.23 4.04 -8.93
N HIS A 34 0.76 3.17 -8.87
CA HIS A 34 1.25 2.39 -10.00
C HIS A 34 0.15 1.54 -10.66
N ALA A 35 0.26 1.32 -11.96
CA ALA A 35 -0.70 0.56 -12.77
C ALA A 35 -1.01 -0.84 -12.21
N SER A 36 -0.04 -1.51 -11.58
CA SER A 36 -0.23 -2.82 -10.94
C SER A 36 -1.19 -2.77 -9.75
N MET A 37 -1.10 -1.71 -8.93
CA MET A 37 -2.03 -1.49 -7.82
C MET A 37 -3.44 -1.21 -8.35
N ILE A 38 -3.54 -0.36 -9.38
CA ILE A 38 -4.82 -0.05 -10.05
C ILE A 38 -5.44 -1.32 -10.63
N ALA A 39 -4.63 -2.20 -11.25
CA ALA A 39 -5.10 -3.47 -11.79
C ALA A 39 -5.63 -4.40 -10.68
N GLY A 40 -4.88 -4.55 -9.57
CA GLY A 40 -5.29 -5.36 -8.43
C GLY A 40 -6.61 -4.88 -7.80
N ILE A 41 -6.73 -3.56 -7.58
CA ILE A 41 -7.96 -2.95 -7.04
C ILE A 41 -9.16 -3.20 -7.99
N ARG A 42 -8.95 -3.04 -9.31
CA ARG A 42 -9.98 -3.29 -10.32
C ARG A 42 -10.41 -4.76 -10.36
N ASN A 43 -9.44 -5.68 -10.29
CA ASN A 43 -9.69 -7.11 -10.33
C ASN A 43 -10.39 -7.62 -9.07
N GLY A 44 -10.20 -6.95 -7.93
CA GLY A 44 -10.93 -7.21 -6.68
C GLY A 44 -12.42 -6.91 -6.77
N ARG A 45 -12.84 -6.04 -7.73
CA ARG A 45 -14.24 -5.65 -8.00
C ARG A 45 -14.98 -4.97 -6.83
N GLY A 46 -14.25 -4.52 -5.81
CA GLY A 46 -14.80 -3.73 -4.71
C GLY A 46 -14.95 -2.25 -5.05
N PRO A 47 -15.75 -1.52 -4.25
CA PRO A 47 -15.83 -0.07 -4.34
C PRO A 47 -14.48 0.57 -4.01
N LYS A 48 -14.20 1.72 -4.64
CA LYS A 48 -12.98 2.48 -4.41
C LYS A 48 -13.25 3.96 -4.40
N GLN A 49 -12.41 4.68 -3.66
CA GLN A 49 -12.33 6.14 -3.68
C GLN A 49 -10.88 6.54 -3.98
N ILE A 50 -10.70 7.48 -4.91
CA ILE A 50 -9.37 8.00 -5.25
C ILE A 50 -9.16 9.28 -4.46
N PHE A 51 -8.08 9.36 -3.69
CA PHE A 51 -7.70 10.60 -3.00
C PHE A 51 -6.57 11.32 -3.71
N LEU A 52 -6.53 12.64 -3.55
CA LEU A 52 -5.52 13.50 -4.16
C LEU A 52 -4.12 13.14 -3.64
N HIS A 53 -3.15 13.15 -4.56
CA HIS A 53 -1.79 12.71 -4.30
C HIS A 53 -1.16 13.31 -3.03
N ASN A 54 -0.76 12.43 -2.11
CA ASN A 54 -0.16 12.76 -0.82
C ASN A 54 -1.00 13.72 0.05
N ASN A 55 -2.28 13.90 -0.27
CA ASN A 55 -3.16 14.83 0.45
C ASN A 55 -3.87 14.12 1.61
N VAL A 56 -3.29 14.23 2.79
CA VAL A 56 -3.81 13.61 4.03
C VAL A 56 -5.20 14.15 4.40
N ALA A 57 -5.47 15.43 4.13
CA ALA A 57 -6.77 16.02 4.43
C ALA A 57 -7.90 15.49 3.52
N ASP A 58 -7.61 15.32 2.22
CA ASP A 58 -8.56 14.72 1.28
C ASP A 58 -8.80 13.23 1.61
N LEU A 59 -7.74 12.49 1.97
CA LEU A 59 -7.87 11.11 2.44
C LEU A 59 -8.77 11.04 3.68
N GLU A 60 -8.53 11.92 4.67
CA GLU A 60 -9.33 11.94 5.90
C GLU A 60 -10.80 12.25 5.62
N ALA A 61 -11.09 13.26 4.79
CA ALA A 61 -12.47 13.60 4.41
C ALA A 61 -13.20 12.40 3.78
N LYS A 62 -12.52 11.63 2.94
CA LYS A 62 -13.08 10.42 2.32
C LYS A 62 -13.29 9.29 3.33
N LEU A 63 -12.35 9.08 4.25
CA LEU A 63 -12.50 8.08 5.32
C LEU A 63 -13.68 8.42 6.25
N GLN A 64 -13.89 9.70 6.54
CA GLN A 64 -15.02 10.18 7.35
C GLN A 64 -16.39 9.93 6.69
N SER A 65 -16.45 9.87 5.36
CA SER A 65 -17.70 9.63 4.62
C SER A 65 -18.18 8.18 4.68
N VAL A 66 -17.40 7.29 5.30
CA VAL A 66 -17.69 5.85 5.36
C VAL A 66 -17.84 5.41 6.83
N PRO A 67 -18.87 4.60 7.17
CA PRO A 67 -19.04 4.08 8.52
C PRO A 67 -17.79 3.40 9.08
N LEU A 68 -17.54 3.52 10.38
CA LEU A 68 -16.32 3.03 11.01
C LEU A 68 -16.17 1.50 10.89
N GLU A 69 -17.29 0.78 10.94
CA GLU A 69 -17.38 -0.67 10.84
C GLU A 69 -17.13 -1.23 9.43
N THR A 70 -17.24 -0.38 8.39
CA THR A 70 -16.95 -0.81 7.02
C THR A 70 -15.46 -1.12 6.88
N PRO A 71 -15.07 -2.31 6.40
CA PRO A 71 -13.68 -2.62 6.14
C PRO A 71 -13.06 -1.65 5.11
N LYS A 72 -11.87 -1.17 5.37
CA LYS A 72 -11.19 -0.17 4.53
C LYS A 72 -9.76 -0.59 4.25
N ILE A 73 -9.27 -0.32 3.06
CA ILE A 73 -7.87 -0.52 2.67
C ILE A 73 -7.36 0.81 2.12
N ILE A 74 -6.28 1.34 2.69
CA ILE A 74 -5.59 2.53 2.15
C ILE A 74 -4.37 2.04 1.37
N ALA A 75 -4.39 2.24 0.05
CA ALA A 75 -3.34 1.79 -0.87
C ALA A 75 -2.54 3.00 -1.38
N PHE A 76 -1.22 2.98 -1.18
CA PHE A 76 -0.32 4.07 -1.55
C PHE A 76 1.12 3.58 -1.73
N GLU A 77 1.97 4.38 -2.41
CA GLU A 77 3.40 4.08 -2.58
C GLU A 77 4.25 4.87 -1.59
N SER A 78 5.40 4.35 -1.21
CA SER A 78 6.37 5.08 -0.38
C SER A 78 7.15 6.12 -1.19
N VAL A 79 7.63 5.73 -2.37
CA VAL A 79 8.28 6.60 -3.36
C VAL A 79 7.58 6.39 -4.70
N TYR A 80 7.01 7.44 -5.25
CA TYR A 80 6.29 7.39 -6.52
C TYR A 80 7.23 7.41 -7.72
N SER A 81 6.97 6.52 -8.69
CA SER A 81 7.87 6.26 -9.82
C SER A 81 8.11 7.46 -10.74
N MET A 82 7.11 8.28 -10.95
CA MET A 82 7.15 9.32 -11.99
C MET A 82 7.77 10.64 -11.52
N ASP A 83 7.68 10.95 -10.23
CA ASP A 83 8.13 12.25 -9.70
C ASP A 83 9.01 12.13 -8.44
N GLY A 84 9.19 10.92 -7.91
CA GLY A 84 10.02 10.68 -6.73
C GLY A 84 9.44 11.24 -5.42
N HIS A 85 8.17 11.63 -5.41
CA HIS A 85 7.52 12.10 -4.19
C HIS A 85 7.50 11.00 -3.13
N VAL A 86 7.75 11.39 -1.90
CA VAL A 86 7.69 10.49 -0.73
C VAL A 86 6.36 10.69 0.00
N SER A 87 5.69 9.60 0.32
CA SER A 87 4.42 9.65 1.06
C SER A 87 4.60 10.01 2.52
N PRO A 88 3.63 10.72 3.12
CA PRO A 88 3.58 10.97 4.55
C PRO A 88 3.09 9.74 5.33
N ILE A 89 3.87 8.63 5.30
CA ILE A 89 3.48 7.29 5.78
C ILE A 89 2.95 7.36 7.22
N ALA A 90 3.66 8.04 8.13
CA ALA A 90 3.26 8.16 9.53
C ALA A 90 1.84 8.73 9.69
N LYS A 91 1.52 9.80 8.94
CA LYS A 91 0.19 10.43 8.98
C LYS A 91 -0.89 9.54 8.40
N ILE A 92 -0.58 8.80 7.33
CA ILE A 92 -1.52 7.82 6.74
C ILE A 92 -1.78 6.69 7.74
N CYS A 93 -0.76 6.18 8.44
CA CYS A 93 -0.93 5.18 9.50
C CYS A 93 -1.76 5.71 10.69
N ASP A 94 -1.62 7.02 11.05
CA ASP A 94 -2.46 7.65 12.07
C ASP A 94 -3.95 7.63 11.65
N LEU A 95 -4.24 7.98 10.39
CA LEU A 95 -5.59 7.90 9.85
C LEU A 95 -6.10 6.45 9.76
N ALA A 96 -5.27 5.52 9.32
CA ALA A 96 -5.63 4.11 9.25
C ALA A 96 -6.07 3.59 10.62
N LYS A 97 -5.30 3.90 11.67
CA LYS A 97 -5.66 3.55 13.05
C LYS A 97 -6.96 4.23 13.50
N LYS A 98 -7.12 5.53 13.21
CA LYS A 98 -8.31 6.32 13.60
C LYS A 98 -9.59 5.81 12.95
N TYR A 99 -9.52 5.38 11.69
CA TYR A 99 -10.69 4.97 10.89
C TYR A 99 -10.80 3.46 10.68
N ASN A 100 -10.05 2.65 11.42
CA ASN A 100 -10.05 1.19 11.35
C ASN A 100 -9.83 0.69 9.92
N ALA A 101 -8.76 1.14 9.28
CA ALA A 101 -8.37 0.78 7.92
C ALA A 101 -7.07 -0.01 7.90
N LEU A 102 -6.95 -0.98 6.98
CA LEU A 102 -5.67 -1.62 6.66
C LEU A 102 -4.83 -0.71 5.76
N THR A 103 -3.54 -0.70 5.99
CA THR A 103 -2.56 -0.02 5.14
C THR A 103 -1.91 -1.01 4.18
N TYR A 104 -1.90 -0.68 2.89
CA TYR A 104 -1.17 -1.38 1.84
C TYR A 104 -0.15 -0.44 1.24
N LEU A 105 1.13 -0.67 1.54
CA LEU A 105 2.25 0.18 1.12
C LEU A 105 3.08 -0.51 0.05
N ASP A 106 3.22 0.13 -1.10
CA ASP A 106 4.18 -0.27 -2.12
C ASP A 106 5.54 0.41 -1.88
N GLU A 107 6.55 -0.39 -1.53
CA GLU A 107 7.94 0.03 -1.28
C GLU A 107 8.87 -0.28 -2.46
N VAL A 108 8.33 -0.61 -3.64
CA VAL A 108 9.09 -1.09 -4.81
C VAL A 108 10.23 -0.16 -5.21
N HIS A 109 10.09 1.16 -5.06
CA HIS A 109 11.11 2.14 -5.38
C HIS A 109 12.04 2.49 -4.21
N ALA A 110 11.88 1.83 -3.06
CA ALA A 110 12.60 2.16 -1.84
C ALA A 110 13.35 0.98 -1.20
N VAL A 111 12.85 -0.25 -1.34
CA VAL A 111 13.52 -1.44 -0.80
C VAL A 111 14.88 -1.66 -1.45
N GLY A 112 15.87 -2.01 -0.64
CA GLY A 112 17.28 -2.12 -1.05
C GLY A 112 18.02 -0.80 -1.13
N LEU A 113 17.33 0.35 -0.98
CA LEU A 113 17.91 1.69 -1.14
C LEU A 113 17.81 2.56 0.12
N TYR A 114 16.70 2.47 0.85
CA TYR A 114 16.40 3.29 2.02
C TYR A 114 16.23 2.44 3.27
N GLY A 115 16.50 3.05 4.42
CA GLY A 115 16.48 2.39 5.72
C GLY A 115 17.79 1.68 6.05
N PRO A 116 18.11 1.48 7.35
CA PRO A 116 19.38 0.91 7.80
C PRO A 116 19.65 -0.51 7.29
N ARG A 117 18.59 -1.27 6.99
CA ARG A 117 18.66 -2.65 6.49
C ARG A 117 18.12 -2.77 5.05
N GLY A 118 17.82 -1.65 4.39
CA GLY A 118 17.21 -1.63 3.07
C GLY A 118 15.71 -1.96 3.07
N GLY A 119 15.02 -1.76 4.19
CA GLY A 119 13.60 -2.06 4.33
C GLY A 119 12.67 -1.05 3.67
N GLY A 120 13.19 0.07 3.16
CA GLY A 120 12.42 1.10 2.48
C GLY A 120 12.22 2.37 3.31
N ILE A 121 11.27 3.20 2.88
CA ILE A 121 10.96 4.48 3.54
C ILE A 121 10.30 4.24 4.90
N SER A 122 9.43 3.25 5.01
CA SER A 122 8.79 2.93 6.28
C SER A 122 9.82 2.54 7.37
N GLU A 123 10.89 1.84 7.00
CA GLU A 123 12.01 1.57 7.90
C GLU A 123 12.82 2.84 8.20
N ARG A 124 13.15 3.63 7.17
CA ARG A 124 13.88 4.89 7.35
C ARG A 124 13.20 5.82 8.36
N ASP A 125 11.88 5.89 8.28
CA ASP A 125 11.06 6.80 9.10
C ASP A 125 10.60 6.17 10.43
N GLY A 126 11.01 4.90 10.71
CA GLY A 126 10.70 4.20 11.96
C GLY A 126 9.21 3.86 12.14
N VAL A 127 8.50 3.63 11.04
CA VAL A 127 7.03 3.37 11.04
C VAL A 127 6.65 2.04 10.38
N MET A 128 7.61 1.19 10.05
CA MET A 128 7.37 -0.06 9.33
C MET A 128 6.43 -1.01 10.10
N ASP A 129 6.53 -1.05 11.41
CA ASP A 129 5.70 -1.87 12.32
C ASP A 129 4.24 -1.42 12.39
N ARG A 130 3.92 -0.25 11.83
CA ARG A 130 2.58 0.32 11.74
C ARG A 130 1.90 0.05 10.40
N VAL A 131 2.63 -0.53 9.45
CA VAL A 131 2.12 -0.87 8.11
C VAL A 131 1.68 -2.33 8.10
N ASP A 132 0.44 -2.59 7.66
CA ASP A 132 -0.12 -3.94 7.70
C ASP A 132 0.41 -4.83 6.57
N VAL A 133 0.51 -4.29 5.35
CA VAL A 133 0.97 -5.01 4.16
C VAL A 133 1.99 -4.19 3.39
N ILE A 134 3.14 -4.78 3.11
CA ILE A 134 4.20 -4.17 2.29
C ILE A 134 4.39 -5.00 1.02
N ASN A 135 4.34 -4.34 -0.14
CA ASN A 135 4.81 -4.90 -1.41
C ASN A 135 6.24 -4.42 -1.67
N GLY A 136 7.11 -5.34 -2.05
CA GLY A 136 8.49 -5.04 -2.41
C GLY A 136 8.92 -5.75 -3.68
N THR A 137 10.05 -5.31 -4.23
CA THR A 137 10.64 -5.90 -5.43
C THR A 137 12.08 -6.36 -5.19
N LEU A 138 12.46 -7.39 -5.90
CA LEU A 138 13.85 -7.81 -6.02
C LEU A 138 14.50 -7.26 -7.31
N ALA A 139 13.70 -6.70 -8.23
CA ALA A 139 14.12 -6.33 -9.58
C ALA A 139 14.69 -4.92 -9.73
N LYS A 140 14.76 -4.14 -8.65
CA LYS A 140 15.33 -2.78 -8.65
C LYS A 140 16.58 -2.69 -7.78
N GLY A 141 16.47 -2.32 -6.52
CA GLY A 141 17.62 -2.15 -5.62
C GLY A 141 18.49 -3.40 -5.47
N TYR A 142 17.89 -4.60 -5.53
CA TYR A 142 18.62 -5.88 -5.43
C TYR A 142 19.10 -6.42 -6.77
N GLY A 143 18.53 -5.98 -7.90
CA GLY A 143 18.98 -6.33 -9.25
C GLY A 143 18.71 -7.78 -9.69
N VAL A 144 17.73 -8.47 -9.08
CA VAL A 144 17.33 -9.84 -9.46
C VAL A 144 15.82 -9.93 -9.71
N MET A 145 15.38 -10.99 -10.41
CA MET A 145 13.95 -11.17 -10.68
C MET A 145 13.15 -11.45 -9.41
N GLY A 146 11.95 -10.92 -9.32
CA GLY A 146 10.96 -11.27 -8.30
C GLY A 146 10.34 -10.07 -7.61
N GLY A 147 9.30 -10.38 -6.85
CA GLY A 147 8.62 -9.48 -5.93
C GLY A 147 8.12 -10.24 -4.72
N TYR A 148 7.65 -9.54 -3.72
CA TYR A 148 7.14 -10.16 -2.51
C TYR A 148 6.09 -9.30 -1.82
N ILE A 149 5.25 -9.98 -1.04
CA ILE A 149 4.37 -9.35 -0.07
C ILE A 149 4.87 -9.73 1.33
N ALA A 150 5.00 -8.75 2.21
CA ALA A 150 5.29 -8.93 3.62
C ALA A 150 4.12 -8.38 4.46
N ALA A 151 3.63 -9.19 5.39
CA ALA A 151 2.56 -8.85 6.30
C ALA A 151 2.69 -9.66 7.60
N SER A 152 1.79 -9.44 8.55
CA SER A 152 1.66 -10.28 9.73
C SER A 152 1.32 -11.73 9.32
N ARG A 153 1.45 -12.68 10.28
CA ARG A 153 1.09 -14.08 10.03
C ARG A 153 -0.43 -14.27 9.84
N THR A 154 -1.22 -13.34 10.33
CA THR A 154 -2.69 -13.40 10.27
C THR A 154 -3.23 -12.93 8.92
N LEU A 155 -2.51 -12.05 8.25
CA LEU A 155 -2.75 -11.59 6.89
C LEU A 155 -1.96 -12.43 5.89
#